data_5b39ca368688b360c7b65a560d86d174
#
_entry.id   5b39ca368688b360c7b65a560d86d174
#
_cell.length_a   1.000
_cell.length_b   1.000
_cell.length_c   1.000
_cell.angle_alpha   90.00
_cell.angle_beta   90.00
_cell.angle_gamma   90.00
#
_symmetry.space_group_name_H-M   'P 1'
#
loop_
_entity.id
_entity.type
_entity.pdbx_description
1 polymer ?
#
loop_
_entity_poly.entity_id
_entity_poly.type
_entity_poly.pdbx_seq_one_letter_code
_entity_poly.pdbx_strand_id
1 'polypeptide(L)'
;MTDVAIIANGGANIASLRFALDRLGASSQLTADVDELRRAPRVILPGVGAAADAMERLHSLGLASAIPTLTQPVLGICLGMQLLFDGSEEGDAECLGIFPARVSRFPDRQGFPVPHMGWN
;
A
#
# COMPACT_ATOMS: atom_id res chain seq x y z
N MET A 1 -13.63 19.08 1.18
CA MET A 1 -13.45 17.61 1.12
C MET A 1 -12.15 17.29 0.41
N THR A 2 -11.36 16.40 0.94
CA THR A 2 -10.09 15.97 0.34
C THR A 2 -10.36 14.97 -0.79
N ASP A 3 -9.69 15.13 -1.93
CA ASP A 3 -9.89 14.24 -3.08
C ASP A 3 -9.31 12.85 -2.88
N VAL A 4 -8.17 12.77 -2.18
CA VAL A 4 -7.43 11.53 -1.96
C VAL A 4 -6.97 11.44 -0.51
N ALA A 5 -7.31 10.35 0.16
CA ALA A 5 -6.71 10.01 1.45
C ALA A 5 -5.52 9.08 1.24
N ILE A 6 -4.40 9.43 1.82
CA ILE A 6 -3.19 8.60 1.81
C ILE A 6 -3.09 7.91 3.17
N ILE A 7 -3.03 6.59 3.17
CA ILE A 7 -2.94 5.83 4.43
C ILE A 7 -1.58 6.06 5.08
N ALA A 8 -1.60 6.52 6.33
CA ALA A 8 -0.41 6.78 7.13
C ALA A 8 0.18 5.48 7.67
N ASN A 9 0.79 4.69 6.81
CA ASN A 9 1.36 3.39 7.14
C ASN A 9 2.84 3.47 7.58
N GLY A 10 3.42 4.66 7.56
CA GLY A 10 4.85 4.85 7.87
C GLY A 10 5.78 4.41 6.75
N GLY A 11 7.03 4.89 6.78
CA GLY A 11 8.11 4.42 5.91
C GLY A 11 8.08 4.82 4.43
N ALA A 12 6.99 5.34 3.91
CA ALA A 12 6.88 5.74 2.52
C ALA A 12 7.33 7.19 2.30
N ASN A 13 7.78 7.51 1.07
CA ASN A 13 8.07 8.90 0.68
C ASN A 13 6.76 9.61 0.32
N ILE A 14 6.11 10.16 1.33
CA ILE A 14 4.81 10.81 1.19
C ILE A 14 4.92 12.16 0.45
N ALA A 15 6.03 12.88 0.63
CA ALA A 15 6.20 14.20 0.01
C ALA A 15 6.14 14.11 -1.52
N SER A 16 6.86 13.17 -2.14
CA SER A 16 6.85 13.00 -3.59
C SER A 16 5.48 12.57 -4.12
N LEU A 17 4.76 11.75 -3.38
CA LEU A 17 3.40 11.35 -3.72
C LEU A 17 2.44 12.55 -3.68
N ARG A 18 2.52 13.36 -2.63
CA ARG A 18 1.69 14.56 -2.52
C ARG A 18 2.00 15.58 -3.60
N PHE A 19 3.27 15.78 -3.95
CA PHE A 19 3.65 16.66 -5.07
C PHE A 19 3.08 16.16 -6.40
N ALA A 20 3.05 14.85 -6.62
CA ALA A 20 2.44 14.29 -7.83
C ALA A 20 0.93 14.56 -7.87
N LEU A 21 0.23 14.42 -6.75
CA LEU A 21 -1.19 14.73 -6.65
C LEU A 21 -1.45 16.22 -6.85
N ASP A 22 -0.62 17.08 -6.27
CA ASP A 22 -0.71 18.55 -6.45
C ASP A 22 -0.59 18.94 -7.93
N ARG A 23 0.34 18.31 -8.68
CA ARG A 23 0.48 18.55 -10.12
C ARG A 23 -0.77 18.14 -10.90
N LEU A 24 -1.55 17.21 -10.39
CA LEU A 24 -2.83 16.79 -10.98
C LEU A 24 -4.01 17.65 -10.51
N GLY A 25 -3.77 18.60 -9.62
CA GLY A 25 -4.83 19.43 -9.03
C GLY A 25 -5.68 18.69 -8.00
N ALA A 26 -5.20 17.56 -7.47
CA ALA A 26 -5.91 16.77 -6.48
C ALA A 26 -5.42 17.10 -5.07
N SER A 27 -6.34 17.42 -4.18
CA SER A 27 -6.02 17.60 -2.76
C SER A 27 -5.78 16.25 -2.09
N SER A 28 -4.85 16.21 -1.14
CA SER A 28 -4.51 14.98 -0.44
C SER A 28 -4.37 15.19 1.06
N GLN A 29 -4.69 14.15 1.82
CA GLN A 29 -4.55 14.13 3.27
C GLN A 29 -3.92 12.80 3.70
N LEU A 30 -2.87 12.90 4.52
CA LEU A 30 -2.29 11.72 5.17
C LEU A 30 -3.08 11.43 6.43
N THR A 31 -3.61 10.24 6.57
CA THR A 31 -4.45 9.88 7.71
C THR A 31 -4.36 8.40 8.09
N ALA A 32 -4.53 8.11 9.36
CA ALA A 32 -4.75 6.77 9.91
C ALA A 32 -6.17 6.62 10.49
N ASP A 33 -6.99 7.64 10.37
CA ASP A 33 -8.35 7.62 10.87
C ASP A 33 -9.27 6.86 9.90
N VAL A 34 -9.90 5.81 10.39
CA VAL A 34 -10.76 4.93 9.58
C VAL A 34 -11.97 5.70 8.99
N ASP A 35 -12.54 6.62 9.77
CA ASP A 35 -13.70 7.37 9.30
C ASP A 35 -13.33 8.37 8.21
N GLU A 36 -12.15 9.00 8.33
CA GLU A 36 -11.62 9.85 7.27
C GLU A 36 -11.35 9.04 5.99
N LEU A 37 -10.78 7.85 6.11
CA LEU A 37 -10.56 6.95 4.97
C LEU A 37 -11.87 6.59 4.28
N ARG A 38 -12.90 6.24 5.06
CA ARG A 38 -14.21 5.86 4.50
C ARG A 38 -14.91 7.01 3.77
N ARG A 39 -14.68 8.24 4.19
CA ARG A 39 -15.29 9.41 3.57
C ARG A 39 -14.54 9.89 2.32
N ALA A 40 -13.29 9.53 2.16
CA ALA A 40 -12.48 9.96 1.02
C ALA A 40 -12.98 9.32 -0.28
N PRO A 41 -13.08 10.09 -1.39
CA PRO A 41 -13.49 9.52 -2.68
C PRO A 41 -12.50 8.50 -3.24
N ARG A 42 -11.23 8.62 -2.89
CA ARG A 42 -10.14 7.75 -3.35
C ARG A 42 -9.13 7.56 -2.23
N VAL A 43 -8.51 6.40 -2.20
CA VAL A 43 -7.52 6.06 -1.17
C VAL A 43 -6.25 5.54 -1.84
N ILE A 44 -5.10 5.94 -1.31
CA ILE A 44 -3.80 5.38 -1.71
C ILE A 44 -3.18 4.68 -0.50
N LEU A 45 -2.76 3.43 -0.72
CA LEU A 45 -1.98 2.65 0.22
C LEU A 45 -0.54 2.61 -0.26
N PRO A 46 0.33 3.50 0.22
CA PRO A 46 1.75 3.46 -0.09
C PRO A 46 2.46 2.48 0.85
N GLY A 47 3.67 2.09 0.50
CA GLY A 47 4.48 1.30 1.41
C GLY A 47 5.88 1.05 0.88
N VAL A 48 6.82 0.96 1.81
CA VAL A 48 8.20 0.53 1.57
C VAL A 48 8.64 -0.37 2.73
N GLY A 49 9.67 -1.18 2.51
CA GLY A 49 10.20 -2.08 3.52
C GLY A 49 9.57 -3.46 3.51
N ALA A 50 9.55 -4.13 4.64
CA ALA A 50 9.08 -5.50 4.78
C ALA A 50 7.57 -5.57 5.01
N ALA A 51 6.92 -6.54 4.37
CA ALA A 51 5.48 -6.75 4.49
C ALA A 51 5.04 -7.05 5.93
N ALA A 52 5.83 -7.83 6.67
CA ALA A 52 5.52 -8.16 8.05
C ALA A 52 5.44 -6.91 8.95
N ASP A 53 6.40 -6.00 8.83
CA ASP A 53 6.43 -4.75 9.61
C ASP A 53 5.27 -3.83 9.24
N ALA A 54 4.98 -3.73 7.95
CA ALA A 54 3.85 -2.92 7.47
C ALA A 54 2.51 -3.47 7.98
N MET A 55 2.32 -4.78 7.94
CA MET A 55 1.09 -5.40 8.48
C MET A 55 0.95 -5.20 9.97
N GLU A 56 2.04 -5.30 10.72
CA GLU A 56 2.03 -5.03 12.17
C GLU A 56 1.57 -3.59 12.44
N ARG A 57 2.08 -2.61 11.70
CA ARG A 57 1.62 -1.22 11.82
C ARG A 57 0.14 -1.05 11.48
N LEU A 58 -0.33 -1.68 10.40
CA LEU A 58 -1.75 -1.63 10.02
C LEU A 58 -2.64 -2.25 11.09
N HIS A 59 -2.23 -3.36 11.69
CA HIS A 59 -2.96 -3.98 12.80
C HIS A 59 -3.02 -3.06 14.02
N SER A 60 -1.90 -2.46 14.40
CA SER A 60 -1.86 -1.59 15.58
C SER A 60 -2.70 -0.31 15.42
N LEU A 61 -2.91 0.14 14.18
CA LEU A 61 -3.73 1.31 13.86
C LEU A 61 -5.22 0.96 13.61
N GLY A 62 -5.59 -0.31 13.66
CA GLY A 62 -6.95 -0.77 13.33
C GLY A 62 -7.28 -0.71 11.84
N LEU A 63 -6.28 -0.52 10.98
CA LEU A 63 -6.46 -0.36 9.54
C LEU A 63 -6.54 -1.69 8.80
N ALA A 64 -5.91 -2.75 9.32
CA ALA A 64 -5.89 -4.05 8.66
C ALA A 64 -7.30 -4.65 8.47
N SER A 65 -8.21 -4.42 9.40
CA SER A 65 -9.61 -4.84 9.29
C SER A 65 -10.47 -3.84 8.50
N ALA A 66 -10.08 -2.57 8.48
CA ALA A 66 -10.86 -1.52 7.83
C ALA A 66 -10.63 -1.45 6.32
N ILE A 67 -9.38 -1.58 5.85
CA ILE A 67 -9.03 -1.42 4.43
C ILE A 67 -9.82 -2.38 3.54
N PRO A 68 -9.97 -3.69 3.86
CA PRO A 68 -10.77 -4.59 3.03
C PRO A 68 -12.26 -4.22 2.92
N THR A 69 -12.76 -3.38 3.80
CA THR A 69 -14.16 -2.93 3.78
C THR A 69 -14.41 -1.66 2.98
N LEU A 70 -13.36 -1.03 2.48
CA LEU A 70 -13.47 0.18 1.66
C LEU A 70 -14.13 -0.15 0.32
N THR A 71 -15.06 0.69 -0.11
CA THR A 71 -15.83 0.49 -1.35
C THR A 71 -15.40 1.41 -2.49
N GLN A 72 -14.71 2.50 -2.18
CA GLN A 72 -14.15 3.41 -3.17
C GLN A 72 -12.85 2.85 -3.78
N PRO A 73 -12.36 3.43 -4.88
CA PRO A 73 -11.09 3.02 -5.47
C PRO A 73 -9.93 3.15 -4.49
N VAL A 74 -9.12 2.09 -4.42
CA VAL A 74 -7.90 2.02 -3.61
C VAL A 74 -6.73 1.69 -4.52
N LEU A 75 -5.70 2.52 -4.51
CA LEU A 75 -4.46 2.28 -5.25
C LEU A 75 -3.34 1.87 -4.29
N GLY A 76 -2.86 0.64 -4.42
CA GLY A 76 -1.64 0.18 -3.73
C GLY A 76 -0.39 0.50 -4.53
N ILE A 77 0.62 1.07 -3.89
CA ILE A 77 1.89 1.43 -4.53
C ILE A 77 3.04 0.67 -3.87
N CYS A 78 3.85 -0.02 -4.67
CA CYS A 78 5.00 -0.80 -4.23
C CYS A 78 4.60 -1.82 -3.16
N LEU A 79 5.18 -1.78 -1.97
CA LEU A 79 4.78 -2.65 -0.87
C LEU A 79 3.29 -2.53 -0.57
N GLY A 80 2.71 -1.33 -0.66
CA GLY A 80 1.27 -1.14 -0.48
C GLY A 80 0.43 -1.99 -1.42
N MET A 81 0.85 -2.14 -2.66
CA MET A 81 0.22 -3.05 -3.63
C MET A 81 0.36 -4.50 -3.17
N GLN A 82 1.54 -4.90 -2.71
CA GLN A 82 1.78 -6.27 -2.25
C GLN A 82 0.90 -6.64 -1.05
N LEU A 83 0.62 -5.69 -0.16
CA LEU A 83 -0.24 -5.91 1.03
C LEU A 83 -1.71 -6.22 0.67
N LEU A 84 -2.15 -5.94 -0.55
CA LEU A 84 -3.51 -6.25 -0.99
C LEU A 84 -3.74 -7.75 -1.24
N PHE A 85 -2.69 -8.54 -1.34
CA PHE A 85 -2.74 -9.98 -1.56
C PHE A 85 -2.94 -10.75 -0.25
N ASP A 86 -3.05 -12.09 -0.33
CA ASP A 86 -3.24 -12.93 0.85
C ASP A 86 -2.00 -12.94 1.76
N GLY A 87 -0.83 -12.90 1.18
CA GLY A 87 0.40 -12.95 1.93
C GLY A 87 1.63 -12.67 1.09
N SER A 88 2.77 -12.66 1.74
CA SER A 88 4.08 -12.44 1.11
C SER A 88 5.10 -13.43 1.65
N GLU A 89 5.94 -13.96 0.76
CA GLU A 89 7.11 -14.76 1.16
C GLU A 89 8.11 -13.94 1.98
N GLU A 90 8.14 -12.63 1.80
CA GLU A 90 9.00 -11.75 2.57
C GLU A 90 8.51 -11.66 4.01
N GLY A 91 9.23 -12.32 4.92
CA GLY A 91 8.87 -12.42 6.33
C GLY A 91 7.68 -13.35 6.61
N ASP A 92 7.28 -14.17 5.64
CA ASP A 92 6.13 -15.07 5.73
C ASP A 92 4.88 -14.35 6.29
N ALA A 93 4.60 -13.17 5.75
CA ALA A 93 3.55 -12.30 6.25
C ALA A 93 2.18 -12.67 5.70
N GLU A 94 1.17 -12.70 6.58
CA GLU A 94 -0.23 -12.63 6.16
C GLU A 94 -0.60 -11.18 5.90
N CYS A 95 -1.23 -10.92 4.74
CA CYS A 95 -1.58 -9.57 4.31
C CYS A 95 -3.10 -9.36 4.31
N LEU A 96 -3.60 -8.38 3.54
CA LEU A 96 -5.00 -7.95 3.64
C LEU A 96 -6.00 -8.90 2.98
N GLY A 97 -5.55 -9.79 2.11
CA GLY A 97 -6.38 -10.84 1.52
C GLY A 97 -7.48 -10.35 0.58
N ILE A 98 -7.29 -9.19 -0.05
CA ILE A 98 -8.27 -8.65 -1.01
C ILE A 98 -8.16 -9.42 -2.33
N PHE A 99 -6.94 -9.71 -2.77
CA PHE A 99 -6.68 -10.54 -3.95
C PHE A 99 -6.23 -11.95 -3.54
N PRO A 100 -6.83 -13.01 -4.11
CA PRO A 100 -6.56 -14.40 -3.69
C PRO A 100 -5.26 -14.94 -4.32
N ALA A 101 -4.13 -14.36 -3.97
CA ALA A 101 -2.82 -14.77 -4.45
C ALA A 101 -1.76 -14.38 -3.41
N ARG A 102 -0.58 -14.96 -3.54
CA ARG A 102 0.55 -14.72 -2.65
C ARG A 102 1.69 -14.06 -3.41
N VAL A 103 2.30 -13.05 -2.82
CA VAL A 103 3.50 -12.39 -3.36
C VAL A 103 4.70 -13.30 -3.12
N SER A 104 5.43 -13.61 -4.18
CA SER A 104 6.60 -14.48 -4.13
C SER A 104 7.83 -13.80 -4.75
N ARG A 105 9.00 -14.21 -4.29
CA ARG A 105 10.27 -13.77 -4.86
C ARG A 105 10.41 -14.31 -6.28
N PHE A 106 10.98 -13.53 -7.19
CA PHE A 106 11.33 -14.01 -8.50
C PHE A 106 12.33 -15.19 -8.40
N PRO A 107 12.17 -16.25 -9.19
CA PRO A 107 13.11 -17.35 -9.17
C PRO A 107 14.49 -16.90 -9.69
N ASP A 108 15.54 -17.45 -9.10
CA ASP A 108 16.90 -17.23 -9.59
C ASP A 108 17.09 -17.93 -10.94
N ARG A 109 17.35 -17.15 -11.98
CA ARG A 109 17.59 -17.64 -13.35
C ARG A 109 18.79 -16.96 -13.95
N GLN A 110 19.63 -17.70 -14.67
CA GLN A 110 20.75 -17.15 -15.40
C GLN A 110 20.25 -16.11 -16.42
N GLY A 111 20.83 -14.91 -16.42
CA GLY A 111 20.44 -13.80 -17.30
C GLY A 111 19.26 -12.98 -16.80
N PHE A 112 18.67 -13.33 -15.65
CA PHE A 112 17.54 -12.62 -15.04
C PHE A 112 17.88 -12.27 -13.60
N PRO A 113 18.55 -11.12 -13.37
CA PRO A 113 18.99 -10.75 -12.03
C PRO A 113 17.83 -10.43 -11.09
N VAL A 114 18.01 -10.76 -9.81
CA VAL A 114 17.10 -10.38 -8.73
C VAL A 114 17.91 -9.55 -7.74
N PRO A 115 17.49 -8.31 -7.42
CA PRO A 115 16.24 -7.67 -7.86
C PRO A 115 16.25 -7.25 -9.34
N HIS A 116 15.05 -7.16 -9.91
CA HIS A 116 14.86 -6.59 -11.25
C HIS A 116 14.99 -5.07 -11.19
N MET A 117 15.89 -4.51 -11.98
CA MET A 117 16.16 -3.07 -12.05
C MET A 117 15.90 -2.59 -13.47
N GLY A 118 15.01 -1.61 -13.63
CA GLY A 118 14.70 -1.03 -14.94
C GLY A 118 13.28 -0.53 -15.06
N TRP A 119 12.99 0.06 -16.22
CA TRP A 119 11.65 0.46 -16.60
C TRP A 119 11.03 -0.61 -17.50
N ASN A 120 9.77 -0.92 -17.23
CA ASN A 120 9.00 -1.90 -18.02
C ASN A 120 7.94 -1.20 -18.84
#